data_9b71cdbda809da31f3e94f436e181002
#
_entry.id   9b71cdbda809da31f3e94f436e181002
#
_cell.length_a   1.000
_cell.length_b   1.000
_cell.length_c   1.000
_cell.angle_alpha   90.00
_cell.angle_beta   90.00
_cell.angle_gamma   90.00
#
_symmetry.space_group_name_H-M   'P 1'
#
loop_
_entity.id
_entity.type
_entity.pdbx_description
1 polymer ?
#
loop_
_entity_poly.entity_id
_entity_poly.type
_entity_poly.pdbx_seq_one_letter_code
_entity_poly.pdbx_strand_id
1 'polypeptide(L)'
;MLTFSFGKHERKLAEEVQELLKDVFGIKAHLERRKTTQAVVSYKSSLGLFFESLCGSGAQHKHVPFALFEAPREAIAAFLSAYVEGDGTRYPNGLIVTSAVSEEMAYGIAWLALKLGMLPSLRVYRPVTSPIEGRAVRRSPQVYRVQWWEDPSKRRCWGDENYFYIPIRAIEQRTYQGYVYNMEVELDHSYLAGFISTSNCQNWMLSQTLRDRNAGALPHDVTPQELVSLARRYGAQAVISSYNEPLITSEWAVAVFQEAKRAGLLTGYVSNGNATREVLQYLRPHLDCYKIDLKTFQDKNYGVLGAVLSKILEGIALVHELGFWLEIVTLVVPGFNDSDEELRQIAKFLVSISPDIPWHVTAFHKDYKMTDPDNTPAETLIRAAQIGYDAGLHFVYTGNLPGMTGRYENTYCPGCGALLIERYGFAILQNKLRDGCCPQCGRAIPGVWKI
;
A
#
# COMPACT_ATOMS: atom_id res chain seq x y z
N MET A 1 7.08 -21.54 -38.41
CA MET A 1 7.56 -20.42 -39.25
C MET A 1 7.59 -19.16 -38.40
N LEU A 2 8.72 -18.46 -38.37
CA LEU A 2 8.86 -17.17 -37.70
C LEU A 2 8.87 -16.06 -38.75
N THR A 3 8.11 -14.99 -38.53
CA THR A 3 8.01 -13.86 -39.46
C THR A 3 8.09 -12.54 -38.71
N PHE A 4 9.01 -11.70 -39.09
CA PHE A 4 9.09 -10.30 -38.67
C PHE A 4 8.61 -9.42 -39.83
N SER A 5 7.60 -8.59 -39.59
CA SER A 5 6.96 -7.77 -40.62
C SER A 5 7.33 -6.29 -40.48
N PHE A 6 7.71 -5.66 -41.58
CA PHE A 6 8.18 -4.27 -41.64
C PHE A 6 7.43 -3.49 -42.73
N GLY A 7 7.33 -2.19 -42.59
CA GLY A 7 6.94 -1.29 -43.65
C GLY A 7 7.99 -1.31 -44.79
N LYS A 8 7.61 -0.94 -46.02
CA LYS A 8 8.56 -0.87 -47.13
C LYS A 8 9.73 0.09 -46.90
N HIS A 9 9.50 1.15 -46.14
CA HIS A 9 10.49 2.16 -45.80
C HIS A 9 11.47 1.71 -44.69
N GLU A 10 11.14 0.63 -43.93
CA GLU A 10 11.93 0.11 -42.82
C GLU A 10 12.97 -0.95 -43.27
N ARG A 11 13.56 -0.75 -44.41
CA ARG A 11 14.51 -1.71 -45.01
C ARG A 11 15.70 -1.98 -44.09
N LYS A 12 16.21 -0.94 -43.47
CA LYS A 12 17.38 -1.02 -42.59
C LYS A 12 17.12 -1.92 -41.35
N LEU A 13 15.96 -1.78 -40.74
CA LEU A 13 15.53 -2.66 -39.63
C LEU A 13 15.37 -4.12 -40.08
N ALA A 14 14.85 -4.36 -41.29
CA ALA A 14 14.71 -5.71 -41.82
C ALA A 14 16.07 -6.37 -42.08
N GLU A 15 17.03 -5.63 -42.63
CA GLU A 15 18.39 -6.09 -42.83
C GLU A 15 19.10 -6.39 -41.51
N GLU A 16 18.95 -5.53 -40.51
CA GLU A 16 19.51 -5.70 -39.16
C GLU A 16 18.95 -6.97 -38.49
N VAL A 17 17.65 -7.22 -38.56
CA VAL A 17 17.04 -8.47 -38.02
C VAL A 17 17.58 -9.70 -38.76
N GLN A 18 17.83 -9.63 -40.07
CA GLN A 18 18.46 -10.72 -40.79
C GLN A 18 19.90 -11.02 -40.28
N GLU A 19 20.69 -9.98 -40.05
CA GLU A 19 22.04 -10.11 -39.49
C GLU A 19 22.03 -10.67 -38.11
N LEU A 20 21.17 -10.14 -37.19
CA LEU A 20 20.99 -10.64 -35.83
C LEU A 20 20.60 -12.12 -35.79
N LEU A 21 19.69 -12.57 -36.67
CA LEU A 21 19.30 -13.97 -36.75
C LEU A 21 20.46 -14.87 -37.18
N LYS A 22 21.32 -14.38 -38.04
CA LYS A 22 22.54 -15.09 -38.49
C LYS A 22 23.60 -15.12 -37.37
N ASP A 23 23.85 -13.96 -36.74
CA ASP A 23 24.93 -13.83 -35.75
C ASP A 23 24.62 -14.52 -34.43
N VAL A 24 23.38 -14.38 -33.94
CA VAL A 24 22.95 -14.96 -32.63
C VAL A 24 22.56 -16.46 -32.74
N PHE A 25 21.86 -16.82 -33.83
CA PHE A 25 21.30 -18.18 -33.96
C PHE A 25 21.93 -19.00 -35.07
N GLY A 26 22.87 -18.43 -35.86
CA GLY A 26 23.46 -19.11 -37.01
C GLY A 26 22.46 -19.40 -38.14
N ILE A 27 21.33 -18.68 -38.21
CA ILE A 27 20.22 -18.94 -39.11
C ILE A 27 20.15 -17.92 -40.23
N LYS A 28 20.20 -18.39 -41.47
CA LYS A 28 19.97 -17.55 -42.64
C LYS A 28 18.45 -17.38 -42.83
N ALA A 29 17.92 -16.17 -42.56
CA ALA A 29 16.53 -15.82 -42.81
C ALA A 29 16.38 -15.20 -44.22
N HIS A 30 15.17 -15.26 -44.77
CA HIS A 30 14.83 -14.77 -46.11
C HIS A 30 14.08 -13.46 -46.02
N LEU A 31 14.44 -12.47 -46.86
CA LEU A 31 13.71 -11.22 -47.02
C LEU A 31 12.66 -11.38 -48.11
N GLU A 32 11.38 -11.42 -47.70
CA GLU A 32 10.23 -11.46 -48.61
C GLU A 32 9.69 -10.03 -48.83
N ARG A 33 9.62 -9.60 -50.09
CA ARG A 33 8.98 -8.33 -50.47
C ARG A 33 7.54 -8.54 -50.84
N ARG A 34 6.63 -7.85 -50.16
CA ARG A 34 5.19 -7.86 -50.42
C ARG A 34 4.74 -6.52 -51.02
N LYS A 35 3.47 -6.41 -51.43
CA LYS A 35 2.95 -5.21 -52.12
C LYS A 35 3.12 -3.92 -51.31
N THR A 36 2.86 -3.95 -50.01
CA THR A 36 2.91 -2.79 -49.08
C THR A 36 3.88 -2.96 -47.93
N THR A 37 4.42 -4.15 -47.72
CA THR A 37 5.28 -4.53 -46.59
C THR A 37 6.49 -5.32 -47.09
N GLN A 38 7.42 -5.57 -46.19
CA GLN A 38 8.46 -6.57 -46.34
C GLN A 38 8.52 -7.44 -45.06
N ALA A 39 9.06 -8.64 -45.17
CA ALA A 39 9.13 -9.56 -44.07
C ALA A 39 10.44 -10.34 -44.04
N VAL A 40 11.04 -10.49 -42.88
CA VAL A 40 12.13 -11.42 -42.62
C VAL A 40 11.52 -12.74 -42.13
N VAL A 41 11.75 -13.80 -42.90
CA VAL A 41 11.09 -15.10 -42.68
C VAL A 41 12.12 -16.19 -42.38
N SER A 42 11.91 -16.94 -41.32
CA SER A 42 12.64 -18.19 -41.05
C SER A 42 11.69 -19.35 -41.01
N TYR A 43 12.01 -20.41 -41.78
CA TYR A 43 11.21 -21.65 -41.81
C TYR A 43 11.64 -22.67 -40.75
N LYS A 44 12.63 -22.37 -39.89
CA LYS A 44 13.02 -23.26 -38.79
C LYS A 44 11.95 -23.24 -37.70
N SER A 45 11.27 -24.37 -37.53
CA SER A 45 10.19 -24.54 -36.54
C SER A 45 10.66 -24.35 -35.10
N SER A 46 11.87 -24.81 -34.76
CA SER A 46 12.45 -24.65 -33.41
C SER A 46 12.61 -23.17 -33.02
N LEU A 47 13.04 -22.32 -33.99
CA LEU A 47 13.16 -20.89 -33.75
C LEU A 47 11.78 -20.23 -33.54
N GLY A 48 10.78 -20.65 -34.32
CA GLY A 48 9.39 -20.19 -34.16
C GLY A 48 8.83 -20.51 -32.78
N LEU A 49 9.03 -21.75 -32.31
CA LEU A 49 8.60 -22.20 -30.97
C LEU A 49 9.35 -21.45 -29.85
N PHE A 50 10.66 -21.21 -30.04
CA PHE A 50 11.45 -20.44 -29.10
C PHE A 50 10.88 -19.03 -28.91
N PHE A 51 10.67 -18.28 -29.98
CA PHE A 51 10.10 -16.93 -29.89
C PHE A 51 8.64 -16.93 -29.40
N GLU A 52 7.86 -17.93 -29.74
CA GLU A 52 6.51 -18.10 -29.22
C GLU A 52 6.48 -18.33 -27.71
N SER A 53 7.39 -19.15 -27.18
CA SER A 53 7.54 -19.36 -25.73
C SER A 53 8.10 -18.12 -25.01
N LEU A 54 8.92 -17.33 -25.70
CA LEU A 54 9.59 -16.16 -25.12
C LEU A 54 8.72 -14.91 -25.07
N CYS A 55 7.92 -14.66 -26.12
CA CYS A 55 7.20 -13.40 -26.31
C CYS A 55 5.72 -13.59 -26.64
N GLY A 56 5.21 -14.82 -26.69
CA GLY A 56 3.86 -15.13 -27.15
C GLY A 56 3.72 -15.06 -28.68
N SER A 57 2.54 -15.47 -29.17
CA SER A 57 2.20 -15.52 -30.59
C SER A 57 0.93 -14.74 -30.92
N GLY A 58 0.93 -13.99 -32.01
CA GLY A 58 -0.17 -13.12 -32.40
C GLY A 58 -0.25 -11.82 -31.59
N ALA A 59 -0.83 -10.79 -32.19
CA ALA A 59 -0.79 -9.43 -31.65
C ALA A 59 -1.45 -9.27 -30.25
N GLN A 60 -2.42 -10.12 -29.93
CA GLN A 60 -3.17 -10.04 -28.66
C GLN A 60 -2.51 -10.79 -27.49
N HIS A 61 -1.57 -11.72 -27.80
CA HIS A 61 -0.95 -12.60 -26.80
C HIS A 61 0.55 -12.37 -26.66
N LYS A 62 1.07 -11.30 -27.27
CA LYS A 62 2.47 -10.92 -27.08
C LYS A 62 2.70 -10.34 -25.70
N HIS A 63 3.84 -10.64 -25.12
CA HIS A 63 4.29 -10.11 -23.85
C HIS A 63 5.80 -9.81 -23.88
N VAL A 64 6.26 -9.00 -22.96
CA VAL A 64 7.68 -8.79 -22.71
C VAL A 64 8.28 -10.10 -22.15
N PRO A 65 9.44 -10.56 -22.66
CA PRO A 65 10.13 -11.70 -22.10
C PRO A 65 10.39 -11.56 -20.59
N PHE A 66 10.01 -12.56 -19.79
CA PHE A 66 10.15 -12.50 -18.34
C PHE A 66 11.59 -12.23 -17.88
N ALA A 67 12.59 -12.75 -18.59
CA ALA A 67 13.99 -12.54 -18.27
C ALA A 67 14.40 -11.05 -18.30
N LEU A 68 13.67 -10.19 -19.03
CA LEU A 68 13.94 -8.76 -19.06
C LEU A 68 13.58 -8.04 -17.78
N PHE A 69 12.67 -8.57 -16.99
CA PHE A 69 12.31 -7.95 -15.71
C PHE A 69 13.44 -8.07 -14.66
N GLU A 70 14.34 -9.02 -14.84
CA GLU A 70 15.53 -9.23 -13.99
C GLU A 70 16.85 -8.89 -14.69
N ALA A 71 16.78 -8.43 -15.92
CA ALA A 71 17.95 -8.13 -16.73
C ALA A 71 18.69 -6.85 -16.26
N PRO A 72 20.00 -6.75 -16.58
CA PRO A 72 20.74 -5.51 -16.36
C PRO A 72 20.10 -4.31 -17.09
N ARG A 73 20.32 -3.11 -16.54
CA ARG A 73 19.73 -1.85 -17.01
C ARG A 73 19.98 -1.61 -18.50
N GLU A 74 21.18 -1.98 -18.99
CA GLU A 74 21.59 -1.84 -20.37
C GLU A 74 20.77 -2.72 -21.33
N ALA A 75 20.46 -3.96 -20.90
CA ALA A 75 19.63 -4.87 -21.69
C ALA A 75 18.18 -4.40 -21.78
N ILE A 76 17.64 -3.88 -20.68
CA ILE A 76 16.30 -3.26 -20.63
C ILE A 76 16.25 -2.05 -21.56
N ALA A 77 17.26 -1.18 -21.51
CA ALA A 77 17.34 0.01 -22.34
C ALA A 77 17.43 -0.35 -23.84
N ALA A 78 18.24 -1.35 -24.19
CA ALA A 78 18.36 -1.85 -25.56
C ALA A 78 17.03 -2.40 -26.09
N PHE A 79 16.34 -3.21 -25.28
CA PHE A 79 15.03 -3.76 -25.65
C PHE A 79 13.98 -2.65 -25.86
N LEU A 80 13.88 -1.68 -24.93
CA LEU A 80 12.95 -0.56 -25.07
C LEU A 80 13.25 0.32 -26.26
N SER A 81 14.54 0.56 -26.56
CA SER A 81 14.95 1.33 -27.74
C SER A 81 14.50 0.64 -29.01
N ALA A 82 14.80 -0.66 -29.16
CA ALA A 82 14.39 -1.45 -30.32
C ALA A 82 12.85 -1.54 -30.46
N TYR A 83 12.13 -1.69 -29.35
CA TYR A 83 10.67 -1.72 -29.35
C TYR A 83 10.07 -0.38 -29.82
N VAL A 84 10.61 0.74 -29.33
CA VAL A 84 10.18 2.08 -29.76
C VAL A 84 10.51 2.34 -31.23
N GLU A 85 11.63 1.82 -31.74
CA GLU A 85 12.04 1.95 -33.14
C GLU A 85 11.09 1.16 -34.06
N GLY A 86 10.63 -0.02 -33.66
CA GLY A 86 9.70 -0.85 -34.42
C GLY A 86 8.23 -0.43 -34.32
N ASP A 87 7.72 -0.29 -33.10
CA ASP A 87 6.28 -0.11 -32.82
C ASP A 87 5.96 1.22 -32.07
N GLY A 88 6.93 2.12 -31.94
CA GLY A 88 6.77 3.37 -31.20
C GLY A 88 6.85 4.62 -32.07
N THR A 89 6.68 5.75 -31.44
CA THR A 89 6.88 7.08 -32.01
C THR A 89 7.64 7.94 -31.01
N ARG A 90 8.76 8.49 -31.46
CA ARG A 90 9.55 9.46 -30.69
C ARG A 90 9.27 10.86 -31.25
N TYR A 91 8.66 11.71 -30.43
CA TYR A 91 8.35 13.08 -30.80
C TYR A 91 9.54 14.00 -30.58
N PRO A 92 9.68 15.10 -31.37
CA PRO A 92 10.78 16.06 -31.20
C PRO A 92 10.89 16.69 -29.82
N ASN A 93 9.80 16.75 -29.08
CA ASN A 93 9.75 17.30 -27.72
C ASN A 93 10.21 16.30 -26.65
N GLY A 94 10.65 15.09 -27.02
CA GLY A 94 11.10 14.03 -26.14
C GLY A 94 9.99 13.16 -25.56
N LEU A 95 8.73 13.27 -26.04
CA LEU A 95 7.68 12.35 -25.69
C LEU A 95 7.82 11.06 -26.53
N ILE A 96 7.82 9.92 -25.85
CA ILE A 96 7.77 8.60 -26.48
C ILE A 96 6.36 8.04 -26.30
N VAL A 97 5.83 7.44 -27.36
CA VAL A 97 4.51 6.82 -27.38
C VAL A 97 4.60 5.47 -28.07
N THR A 98 4.11 4.42 -27.39
CA THR A 98 3.95 3.09 -27.98
C THR A 98 2.50 2.66 -27.88
N SER A 99 2.08 1.72 -28.72
CA SER A 99 0.72 1.19 -28.71
C SER A 99 0.73 -0.31 -28.93
N ALA A 100 0.01 -1.06 -28.10
CA ALA A 100 -0.13 -2.51 -28.24
C ALA A 100 -1.61 -2.91 -28.12
N VAL A 101 -1.98 -4.01 -28.76
CA VAL A 101 -3.30 -4.64 -28.60
C VAL A 101 -3.27 -5.67 -27.46
N SER A 102 -2.08 -6.12 -27.05
CA SER A 102 -1.87 -6.96 -25.88
C SER A 102 -1.75 -6.08 -24.62
N GLU A 103 -2.56 -6.40 -23.64
CA GLU A 103 -2.49 -5.79 -22.31
C GLU A 103 -1.15 -6.11 -21.63
N GLU A 104 -0.77 -7.38 -21.63
CA GLU A 104 0.48 -7.87 -21.04
C GLU A 104 1.72 -7.17 -21.65
N MET A 105 1.74 -6.98 -22.97
CA MET A 105 2.83 -6.24 -23.62
C MET A 105 2.86 -4.78 -23.14
N ALA A 106 1.71 -4.12 -23.07
CA ALA A 106 1.65 -2.72 -22.67
C ALA A 106 2.09 -2.53 -21.20
N TYR A 107 1.62 -3.39 -20.28
CA TYR A 107 2.07 -3.38 -18.89
C TYR A 107 3.56 -3.70 -18.77
N GLY A 108 4.05 -4.69 -19.51
CA GLY A 108 5.47 -5.03 -19.53
C GLY A 108 6.35 -3.86 -19.98
N ILE A 109 5.98 -3.16 -21.06
CA ILE A 109 6.70 -1.95 -21.52
C ILE A 109 6.68 -0.85 -20.46
N ALA A 110 5.53 -0.63 -19.80
CA ALA A 110 5.43 0.34 -18.72
C ALA A 110 6.34 -0.03 -17.54
N TRP A 111 6.41 -1.31 -17.17
CA TRP A 111 7.32 -1.83 -16.14
C TRP A 111 8.81 -1.57 -16.48
N LEU A 112 9.21 -1.91 -17.69
CA LEU A 112 10.59 -1.69 -18.12
C LEU A 112 10.95 -0.21 -18.11
N ALA A 113 10.01 0.67 -18.51
CA ALA A 113 10.22 2.12 -18.44
C ALA A 113 10.41 2.59 -16.96
N LEU A 114 9.62 2.08 -16.02
CA LEU A 114 9.79 2.37 -14.58
C LEU A 114 11.15 1.91 -14.07
N LYS A 115 11.60 0.71 -14.43
CA LYS A 115 12.93 0.21 -14.05
C LYS A 115 14.09 1.09 -14.56
N LEU A 116 13.87 1.82 -15.63
CA LEU A 116 14.83 2.83 -16.13
C LEU A 116 14.65 4.20 -15.48
N GLY A 117 13.72 4.36 -14.52
CA GLY A 117 13.45 5.62 -13.86
C GLY A 117 12.59 6.60 -14.67
N MET A 118 11.92 6.10 -15.70
CA MET A 118 10.95 6.87 -16.49
C MET A 118 9.54 6.60 -15.98
N LEU A 119 8.71 7.62 -15.77
CA LEU A 119 7.33 7.46 -15.37
C LEU A 119 6.41 7.30 -16.57
N PRO A 120 5.89 6.09 -16.86
CA PRO A 120 4.95 5.85 -17.94
C PRO A 120 3.54 6.29 -17.55
N SER A 121 2.75 6.61 -18.57
CA SER A 121 1.29 6.78 -18.48
C SER A 121 0.65 5.76 -19.42
N LEU A 122 -0.24 4.92 -18.88
CA LEU A 122 -0.96 3.91 -19.64
C LEU A 122 -2.41 4.37 -19.87
N ARG A 123 -2.88 4.29 -21.11
CA ARG A 123 -4.27 4.62 -21.48
C ARG A 123 -4.86 3.55 -22.37
N VAL A 124 -6.12 3.24 -22.13
CA VAL A 124 -6.90 2.31 -22.96
C VAL A 124 -7.77 3.10 -23.91
N TYR A 125 -7.71 2.77 -25.20
CA TYR A 125 -8.52 3.35 -26.24
C TYR A 125 -9.41 2.30 -26.89
N ARG A 126 -10.61 2.72 -27.23
CA ARG A 126 -11.47 1.98 -28.18
C ARG A 126 -11.35 2.66 -29.54
N PRO A 127 -10.60 2.09 -30.49
CA PRO A 127 -10.40 2.74 -31.77
C PRO A 127 -11.73 2.87 -32.53
N VAL A 128 -12.01 4.07 -32.99
CA VAL A 128 -13.16 4.30 -33.90
C VAL A 128 -12.89 3.58 -35.22
N THR A 129 -13.85 2.82 -35.71
CA THR A 129 -13.76 2.08 -36.95
C THR A 129 -13.86 3.04 -38.13
N SER A 130 -12.73 3.51 -38.66
CA SER A 130 -12.67 4.20 -39.94
C SER A 130 -12.03 3.27 -40.96
N PRO A 131 -12.55 3.11 -42.18
CA PRO A 131 -11.87 2.33 -43.20
C PRO A 131 -10.54 2.95 -43.55
N ILE A 132 -9.51 2.12 -43.71
CA ILE A 132 -8.20 2.56 -44.21
C ILE A 132 -8.19 2.30 -45.70
N GLU A 133 -8.01 3.33 -46.51
CA GLU A 133 -8.01 3.28 -48.01
C GLU A 133 -9.26 2.53 -48.58
N GLY A 134 -10.45 2.74 -47.99
CA GLY A 134 -11.69 2.10 -48.44
C GLY A 134 -11.87 0.62 -48.07
N ARG A 135 -10.93 0.03 -47.31
CA ARG A 135 -11.01 -1.36 -46.84
C ARG A 135 -11.49 -1.44 -45.39
N ALA A 136 -12.46 -2.32 -45.13
CA ALA A 136 -12.84 -2.64 -43.74
C ALA A 136 -11.68 -3.36 -43.05
N VAL A 137 -11.09 -2.70 -42.04
CA VAL A 137 -10.03 -3.30 -41.22
C VAL A 137 -10.64 -3.84 -39.93
N ARG A 138 -10.47 -5.16 -39.69
CA ARG A 138 -10.85 -5.77 -38.42
C ARG A 138 -9.89 -5.25 -37.33
N ARG A 139 -10.35 -4.32 -36.50
CA ARG A 139 -9.55 -3.72 -35.43
C ARG A 139 -9.77 -4.46 -34.12
N SER A 140 -8.75 -4.46 -33.27
CA SER A 140 -8.91 -4.88 -31.87
C SER A 140 -9.94 -3.99 -31.16
N PRO A 141 -10.81 -4.54 -30.30
CA PRO A 141 -11.78 -3.76 -29.53
C PRO A 141 -11.11 -2.77 -28.58
N GLN A 142 -9.87 -3.05 -28.16
CA GLN A 142 -9.06 -2.21 -27.27
C GLN A 142 -7.63 -2.09 -27.80
N VAL A 143 -7.04 -0.92 -27.56
CA VAL A 143 -5.62 -0.63 -27.80
C VAL A 143 -5.07 0.06 -26.56
N TYR A 144 -3.98 -0.43 -26.07
CA TYR A 144 -3.26 0.09 -24.91
C TYR A 144 -2.15 1.00 -25.41
N ARG A 145 -2.14 2.25 -24.96
CA ARG A 145 -1.10 3.23 -25.26
C ARG A 145 -0.26 3.47 -24.01
N VAL A 146 1.04 3.25 -24.13
CA VAL A 146 2.05 3.59 -23.12
C VAL A 146 2.84 4.78 -23.61
N GLN A 147 2.99 5.80 -22.76
CA GLN A 147 3.75 6.99 -23.10
C GLN A 147 4.56 7.49 -21.90
N TRP A 148 5.75 8.00 -22.16
CA TRP A 148 6.64 8.59 -21.17
C TRP A 148 7.49 9.71 -21.77
N TRP A 149 8.09 10.50 -20.89
CA TRP A 149 9.05 11.54 -21.29
C TRP A 149 10.47 11.02 -21.11
N GLU A 150 11.35 11.25 -22.09
CA GLU A 150 12.79 10.98 -21.96
C GLU A 150 13.43 11.90 -20.91
N ASP A 151 12.97 13.13 -20.84
CA ASP A 151 13.39 14.11 -19.83
C ASP A 151 12.55 13.97 -18.57
N PRO A 152 13.13 13.53 -17.45
CA PRO A 152 12.41 13.39 -16.19
C PRO A 152 11.80 14.69 -15.63
N SER A 153 12.34 15.85 -16.02
CA SER A 153 11.83 17.15 -15.55
C SER A 153 10.44 17.50 -16.09
N LYS A 154 10.03 16.88 -17.19
CA LYS A 154 8.72 17.08 -17.83
C LYS A 154 7.58 16.27 -17.21
N ARG A 155 7.87 15.42 -16.24
CA ARG A 155 6.84 14.66 -15.53
C ARG A 155 6.06 15.56 -14.55
N ARG A 156 4.76 15.31 -14.41
CA ARG A 156 3.87 16.02 -13.46
C ARG A 156 3.73 15.29 -12.13
N CYS A 157 4.83 14.82 -11.58
CA CYS A 157 4.88 14.14 -10.30
C CYS A 157 6.22 14.46 -9.65
N TRP A 158 6.34 14.22 -8.36
CA TRP A 158 7.62 14.24 -7.67
C TRP A 158 8.03 12.79 -7.35
N GLY A 159 9.27 12.57 -7.02
CA GLY A 159 9.78 11.24 -6.69
C GLY A 159 11.08 11.35 -5.92
N ASP A 160 11.40 10.31 -5.20
CA ASP A 160 12.69 10.06 -4.57
C ASP A 160 13.44 8.93 -5.29
N GLU A 161 14.43 8.34 -4.64
CA GLU A 161 15.22 7.24 -5.19
C GLU A 161 14.41 5.95 -5.40
N ASN A 162 13.31 5.78 -4.66
CA ASN A 162 12.53 4.54 -4.61
C ASN A 162 11.13 4.66 -5.19
N TYR A 163 10.49 5.85 -5.13
CA TYR A 163 9.08 6.02 -5.45
C TYR A 163 8.79 7.24 -6.32
N PHE A 164 7.74 7.12 -7.13
CA PHE A 164 7.06 8.24 -7.76
C PHE A 164 5.76 8.55 -7.00
N TYR A 165 5.56 9.80 -6.63
CA TYR A 165 4.35 10.28 -5.95
C TYR A 165 3.44 10.94 -6.99
N ILE A 166 2.30 10.31 -7.27
CA ILE A 166 1.37 10.73 -8.30
C ILE A 166 0.11 11.28 -7.64
N PRO A 167 -0.29 12.55 -7.89
CA PRO A 167 -1.52 13.08 -7.35
C PRO A 167 -2.73 12.37 -7.94
N ILE A 168 -3.66 11.93 -7.09
CA ILE A 168 -4.95 11.38 -7.50
C ILE A 168 -5.77 12.51 -8.12
N ARG A 169 -6.24 12.33 -9.35
CA ARG A 169 -7.03 13.33 -10.08
C ARG A 169 -8.53 13.15 -9.95
N ALA A 170 -8.97 11.89 -9.87
CA ALA A 170 -10.37 11.52 -9.73
C ALA A 170 -10.48 10.16 -9.08
N ILE A 171 -11.53 9.99 -8.29
CA ILE A 171 -11.94 8.71 -7.72
C ILE A 171 -13.31 8.38 -8.30
N GLU A 172 -13.42 7.24 -8.98
CA GLU A 172 -14.69 6.72 -9.48
C GLU A 172 -15.09 5.51 -8.67
N GLN A 173 -16.26 5.53 -8.09
CA GLN A 173 -16.84 4.35 -7.43
C GLN A 173 -17.55 3.48 -8.45
N ARG A 174 -17.24 2.18 -8.43
CA ARG A 174 -17.93 1.18 -9.23
C ARG A 174 -18.31 0.01 -8.35
N THR A 175 -19.56 -0.41 -8.42
CA THR A 175 -19.98 -1.66 -7.77
C THR A 175 -19.23 -2.82 -8.41
N TYR A 176 -18.51 -3.60 -7.62
CA TYR A 176 -17.84 -4.81 -8.04
C TYR A 176 -18.45 -6.00 -7.30
N GLN A 177 -18.76 -7.06 -8.04
CA GLN A 177 -19.23 -8.32 -7.48
C GLN A 177 -18.32 -9.43 -8.00
N GLY A 178 -17.47 -9.95 -7.11
CA GLY A 178 -16.48 -10.98 -7.44
C GLY A 178 -15.42 -11.11 -6.34
N TYR A 179 -14.47 -12.04 -6.53
CA TYR A 179 -13.36 -12.23 -5.62
C TYR A 179 -12.35 -11.10 -5.71
N VAL A 180 -11.90 -10.61 -4.57
CA VAL A 180 -10.77 -9.69 -4.44
C VAL A 180 -9.58 -10.49 -3.91
N TYR A 181 -8.42 -10.34 -4.54
CA TYR A 181 -7.20 -11.07 -4.18
C TYR A 181 -6.20 -10.12 -3.55
N ASN A 182 -5.55 -10.59 -2.50
CA ASN A 182 -4.39 -9.95 -1.90
C ASN A 182 -3.19 -10.90 -1.98
N MET A 183 -1.97 -10.37 -2.09
CA MET A 183 -0.74 -11.18 -2.16
C MET A 183 0.09 -10.95 -0.90
N GLU A 184 0.73 -12.02 -0.39
CA GLU A 184 1.77 -11.90 0.61
C GLU A 184 3.13 -11.88 -0.09
N VAL A 185 4.01 -10.99 0.38
CA VAL A 185 5.40 -10.94 -0.05
C VAL A 185 6.26 -11.18 1.17
N GLU A 186 7.17 -12.14 1.07
CA GLU A 186 8.08 -12.51 2.14
C GLU A 186 9.05 -11.36 2.41
N LEU A 187 9.34 -11.07 3.68
CA LEU A 187 10.23 -10.04 4.21
C LEU A 187 9.66 -8.62 4.24
N ASP A 188 9.19 -8.04 3.15
CA ASP A 188 8.77 -6.63 3.11
C ASP A 188 7.26 -6.41 3.19
N HIS A 189 6.46 -7.51 3.12
CA HIS A 189 5.00 -7.49 3.19
C HIS A 189 4.32 -6.51 2.24
N SER A 190 5.01 -6.09 1.18
CA SER A 190 4.51 -5.19 0.16
C SER A 190 4.55 -5.82 -1.24
N TYR A 191 3.72 -5.36 -2.13
CA TYR A 191 3.72 -5.76 -3.53
C TYR A 191 3.21 -4.63 -4.41
N LEU A 192 3.47 -4.75 -5.70
CA LEU A 192 3.00 -3.77 -6.67
C LEU A 192 1.74 -4.28 -7.37
N ALA A 193 0.63 -3.57 -7.19
CA ALA A 193 -0.61 -3.81 -7.91
C ALA A 193 -0.89 -2.66 -8.87
N GLY A 194 -0.83 -2.92 -10.19
CA GLY A 194 -1.03 -1.89 -11.19
C GLY A 194 -0.08 -0.68 -11.05
N PHE A 195 1.18 -0.92 -10.67
CA PHE A 195 2.23 0.06 -10.36
C PHE A 195 2.06 0.84 -9.05
N ILE A 196 1.10 0.47 -8.22
CA ILE A 196 0.89 1.06 -6.90
C ILE A 196 1.46 0.11 -5.84
N SER A 197 2.32 0.63 -4.96
CA SER A 197 2.80 -0.13 -3.81
C SER A 197 1.66 -0.31 -2.80
N THR A 198 1.42 -1.55 -2.43
CA THR A 198 0.43 -1.95 -1.41
C THR A 198 1.11 -2.82 -0.38
N SER A 199 0.61 -2.83 0.85
CA SER A 199 1.13 -3.65 1.93
C SER A 199 0.06 -4.56 2.52
N ASN A 200 0.49 -5.68 3.11
CA ASN A 200 -0.37 -6.62 3.82
C ASN A 200 -0.57 -6.21 5.27
N CYS A 201 -1.66 -6.70 5.89
CA CYS A 201 -1.88 -6.55 7.31
C CYS A 201 -0.87 -7.39 8.11
N GLN A 202 -0.36 -6.82 9.22
CA GLN A 202 0.59 -7.45 10.13
C GLN A 202 -0.01 -8.67 10.86
N ASN A 203 -1.35 -8.71 11.04
CA ASN A 203 -2.04 -9.86 11.64
C ASN A 203 -2.25 -10.98 10.61
N TRP A 204 -1.37 -12.00 10.65
CA TRP A 204 -1.38 -13.10 9.70
C TRP A 204 -2.66 -13.94 9.73
N MET A 205 -3.28 -14.15 10.89
CA MET A 205 -4.52 -14.93 11.01
C MET A 205 -5.66 -14.31 10.20
N LEU A 206 -5.68 -12.99 10.04
CA LEU A 206 -6.67 -12.27 9.26
C LEU A 206 -6.23 -12.02 7.83
N SER A 207 -4.99 -11.61 7.61
CA SER A 207 -4.45 -11.34 6.28
C SER A 207 -4.32 -12.60 5.42
N GLN A 208 -4.13 -13.77 6.04
CA GLN A 208 -3.98 -15.05 5.36
C GLN A 208 -5.24 -15.93 5.37
N THR A 209 -6.35 -15.44 5.90
CA THR A 209 -7.56 -16.26 6.15
C THR A 209 -8.10 -17.00 4.92
N LEU A 210 -7.93 -16.45 3.71
CA LEU A 210 -8.36 -17.09 2.46
C LEU A 210 -7.28 -17.96 1.79
N ARG A 211 -6.06 -17.99 2.35
CA ARG A 211 -4.89 -18.63 1.71
C ARG A 211 -4.23 -19.71 2.56
N ASP A 212 -4.16 -19.48 3.86
CA ASP A 212 -3.59 -20.42 4.82
C ASP A 212 -4.72 -21.10 5.61
N ARG A 213 -4.84 -22.42 5.47
CA ARG A 213 -5.83 -23.22 6.20
C ARG A 213 -5.64 -23.18 7.73
N ASN A 214 -4.46 -22.76 8.20
CA ASN A 214 -4.14 -22.59 9.61
C ASN A 214 -4.50 -21.17 10.11
N ALA A 215 -4.78 -20.22 9.23
CA ALA A 215 -5.33 -18.92 9.60
C ALA A 215 -6.78 -19.12 10.06
N GLY A 216 -7.00 -19.07 11.37
CA GLY A 216 -8.21 -19.56 12.02
C GLY A 216 -9.46 -18.69 11.88
N ALA A 217 -9.44 -17.58 11.13
CA ALA A 217 -10.56 -16.66 10.99
C ALA A 217 -11.29 -16.87 9.65
N LEU A 218 -12.51 -17.44 9.69
CA LEU A 218 -13.35 -17.51 8.50
C LEU A 218 -14.08 -16.17 8.29
N PRO A 219 -14.11 -15.61 7.08
CA PRO A 219 -14.90 -14.42 6.79
C PRO A 219 -16.40 -14.76 6.85
N HIS A 220 -17.18 -13.82 7.37
CA HIS A 220 -18.63 -13.88 7.41
C HIS A 220 -19.21 -12.66 6.73
N ASP A 221 -20.18 -12.87 5.83
CA ASP A 221 -20.96 -11.77 5.27
C ASP A 221 -21.94 -11.26 6.32
N VAL A 222 -21.87 -9.96 6.60
CA VAL A 222 -22.77 -9.30 7.56
C VAL A 222 -23.22 -7.95 7.02
N THR A 223 -24.43 -7.54 7.35
CA THR A 223 -24.90 -6.17 7.11
C THR A 223 -24.50 -5.24 8.25
N PRO A 224 -24.44 -3.90 8.05
CA PRO A 224 -24.24 -2.94 9.13
C PRO A 224 -25.21 -3.11 10.29
N GLN A 225 -26.48 -3.38 10.02
CA GLN A 225 -27.52 -3.58 11.00
C GLN A 225 -27.32 -4.85 11.85
N GLU A 226 -26.93 -5.94 11.19
CA GLU A 226 -26.64 -7.21 11.89
C GLU A 226 -25.43 -7.04 12.81
N LEU A 227 -24.38 -6.36 12.36
CA LEU A 227 -23.18 -6.11 13.16
C LEU A 227 -23.50 -5.27 14.40
N VAL A 228 -24.27 -4.19 14.25
CA VAL A 228 -24.69 -3.35 15.37
C VAL A 228 -25.66 -4.09 16.32
N SER A 229 -26.55 -4.93 15.78
CA SER A 229 -27.42 -5.80 16.59
C SER A 229 -26.61 -6.79 17.40
N LEU A 230 -25.55 -7.34 16.83
CA LEU A 230 -24.61 -8.23 17.52
C LEU A 230 -23.87 -7.48 18.63
N ALA A 231 -23.33 -6.27 18.35
CA ALA A 231 -22.68 -5.43 19.34
C ALA A 231 -23.58 -5.15 20.54
N ARG A 232 -24.83 -4.77 20.31
CA ARG A 232 -25.82 -4.56 21.39
C ARG A 232 -26.10 -5.80 22.20
N ARG A 233 -26.24 -6.97 21.56
CA ARG A 233 -26.48 -8.25 22.22
C ARG A 233 -25.32 -8.63 23.16
N TYR A 234 -24.09 -8.27 22.82
CA TYR A 234 -22.92 -8.47 23.69
C TYR A 234 -22.70 -7.33 24.70
N GLY A 235 -23.56 -6.33 24.75
CA GLY A 235 -23.41 -5.19 25.66
C GLY A 235 -22.19 -4.31 25.30
N ALA A 236 -21.77 -4.33 24.05
CA ALA A 236 -20.65 -3.49 23.59
C ALA A 236 -21.04 -2.01 23.68
N GLN A 237 -20.08 -1.19 24.08
CA GLN A 237 -20.24 0.26 24.20
C GLN A 237 -19.68 0.98 22.95
N ALA A 238 -18.90 0.30 22.13
CA ALA A 238 -18.28 0.84 20.93
C ALA A 238 -18.23 -0.19 19.81
N VAL A 239 -18.18 0.30 18.57
CA VAL A 239 -17.88 -0.48 17.38
C VAL A 239 -16.58 0.08 16.77
N ILE A 240 -15.58 -0.77 16.63
CA ILE A 240 -14.25 -0.39 16.19
C ILE A 240 -13.92 -1.08 14.86
N SER A 241 -13.59 -0.31 13.83
CA SER A 241 -13.02 -0.84 12.59
C SER A 241 -11.52 -1.00 12.78
N SER A 242 -11.04 -2.23 12.58
CA SER A 242 -9.67 -2.63 12.88
C SER A 242 -9.20 -3.69 11.87
N TYR A 243 -7.90 -3.86 11.73
CA TYR A 243 -7.23 -4.81 10.84
C TYR A 243 -7.40 -4.54 9.34
N ASN A 244 -6.47 -5.07 8.54
CA ASN A 244 -6.40 -4.89 7.08
C ASN A 244 -6.50 -3.42 6.63
N GLU A 245 -6.11 -2.47 7.49
CA GLU A 245 -6.18 -1.01 7.34
C GLU A 245 -7.60 -0.51 7.02
N PRO A 246 -8.35 -0.03 8.03
CA PRO A 246 -9.74 0.40 7.85
C PRO A 246 -9.94 1.55 6.86
N LEU A 247 -8.90 2.35 6.59
CA LEU A 247 -8.97 3.43 5.59
C LEU A 247 -9.29 2.91 4.18
N ILE A 248 -8.91 1.67 3.86
CA ILE A 248 -9.19 1.04 2.57
C ILE A 248 -10.69 0.75 2.39
N THR A 249 -11.41 0.53 3.49
CA THR A 249 -12.84 0.21 3.52
C THR A 249 -13.65 1.29 4.23
N SER A 250 -13.27 2.56 4.09
CA SER A 250 -13.88 3.68 4.81
C SER A 250 -15.38 3.82 4.56
N GLU A 251 -15.87 3.53 3.35
CA GLU A 251 -17.29 3.58 3.02
C GLU A 251 -18.09 2.51 3.79
N TRP A 252 -17.55 1.30 3.90
CA TRP A 252 -18.14 0.23 4.71
C TRP A 252 -18.15 0.63 6.19
N ALA A 253 -17.02 1.13 6.68
CA ALA A 253 -16.93 1.57 8.07
C ALA A 253 -17.93 2.68 8.37
N VAL A 254 -18.11 3.67 7.49
CA VAL A 254 -19.11 4.73 7.65
C VAL A 254 -20.54 4.17 7.68
N ALA A 255 -20.86 3.20 6.81
CA ALA A 255 -22.17 2.55 6.83
C ALA A 255 -22.46 1.87 8.19
N VAL A 256 -21.47 1.17 8.75
CA VAL A 256 -21.55 0.55 10.08
C VAL A 256 -21.66 1.62 11.18
N PHE A 257 -20.83 2.68 11.11
CA PHE A 257 -20.81 3.72 12.13
C PHE A 257 -22.09 4.56 12.18
N GLN A 258 -22.73 4.78 11.05
CA GLN A 258 -24.05 5.43 11.01
C GLN A 258 -25.10 4.62 11.83
N GLU A 259 -25.12 3.30 11.66
CA GLU A 259 -25.99 2.44 12.44
C GLU A 259 -25.58 2.39 13.93
N ALA A 260 -24.27 2.31 14.21
CA ALA A 260 -23.74 2.33 15.56
C ALA A 260 -24.13 3.62 16.32
N LYS A 261 -23.98 4.79 15.66
CA LYS A 261 -24.39 6.09 16.23
C LYS A 261 -25.89 6.16 16.50
N ARG A 262 -26.74 5.64 15.60
CA ARG A 262 -28.20 5.56 15.84
C ARG A 262 -28.52 4.67 17.05
N ALA A 263 -27.69 3.68 17.32
CA ALA A 263 -27.81 2.77 18.46
C ALA A 263 -27.17 3.32 19.75
N GLY A 264 -26.60 4.54 19.74
CA GLY A 264 -25.93 5.16 20.87
C GLY A 264 -24.55 4.59 21.20
N LEU A 265 -23.91 3.90 20.24
CA LEU A 265 -22.58 3.33 20.40
C LEU A 265 -21.50 4.30 19.96
N LEU A 266 -20.36 4.26 20.64
CA LEU A 266 -19.14 4.93 20.17
C LEU A 266 -18.58 4.23 18.93
N THR A 267 -17.81 4.98 18.16
CA THR A 267 -17.17 4.47 16.93
C THR A 267 -15.68 4.76 16.93
N GLY A 268 -14.89 3.84 16.42
CA GLY A 268 -13.44 3.98 16.45
C GLY A 268 -12.71 3.33 15.29
N TYR A 269 -11.51 3.83 15.04
CA TYR A 269 -10.53 3.25 14.11
C TYR A 269 -9.28 2.77 14.83
N VAL A 270 -8.73 1.66 14.31
CA VAL A 270 -7.36 1.20 14.60
C VAL A 270 -6.61 1.16 13.27
N SER A 271 -5.74 2.12 13.02
CA SER A 271 -5.16 2.42 11.72
C SER A 271 -3.64 2.57 11.77
N ASN A 272 -2.98 2.45 10.63
CA ASN A 272 -1.57 2.76 10.47
C ASN A 272 -1.28 4.27 10.35
N GLY A 273 -2.33 5.11 10.31
CA GLY A 273 -2.21 6.57 10.27
C GLY A 273 -1.93 7.19 8.91
N ASN A 274 -1.90 6.42 7.83
CA ASN A 274 -1.66 6.93 6.47
C ASN A 274 -2.94 7.56 5.89
N ALA A 275 -3.40 8.65 6.51
CA ALA A 275 -4.66 9.31 6.17
C ALA A 275 -4.43 10.68 5.53
N THR A 276 -5.29 11.05 4.57
CA THR A 276 -5.35 12.41 4.02
C THR A 276 -6.42 13.25 4.74
N ARG A 277 -6.32 14.57 4.63
CA ARG A 277 -7.32 15.51 5.20
C ARG A 277 -8.73 15.21 4.69
N GLU A 278 -8.87 14.88 3.41
CA GLU A 278 -10.16 14.62 2.77
C GLU A 278 -10.84 13.39 3.37
N VAL A 279 -10.11 12.27 3.54
CA VAL A 279 -10.68 11.06 4.13
C VAL A 279 -11.01 11.26 5.62
N LEU A 280 -10.19 12.01 6.36
CA LEU A 280 -10.49 12.35 7.76
C LEU A 280 -11.71 13.24 7.88
N GLN A 281 -11.91 14.22 7.00
CA GLN A 281 -13.11 15.03 6.95
C GLN A 281 -14.36 14.21 6.60
N TYR A 282 -14.23 13.24 5.70
CA TYR A 282 -15.31 12.30 5.38
C TYR A 282 -15.69 11.41 6.58
N LEU A 283 -14.71 10.96 7.35
CA LEU A 283 -14.92 10.11 8.52
C LEU A 283 -15.45 10.89 9.75
N ARG A 284 -15.05 12.16 9.90
CA ARG A 284 -15.26 12.93 11.13
C ARG A 284 -16.71 12.95 11.66
N PRO A 285 -17.77 13.09 10.82
CA PRO A 285 -19.14 13.05 11.29
C PRO A 285 -19.57 11.72 11.91
N HIS A 286 -18.85 10.65 11.63
CA HIS A 286 -19.24 9.28 11.95
C HIS A 286 -18.29 8.57 12.91
N LEU A 287 -17.12 9.14 13.16
CA LEU A 287 -16.03 8.53 13.92
C LEU A 287 -15.64 9.38 15.12
N ASP A 288 -15.62 8.77 16.32
CA ASP A 288 -15.29 9.42 17.58
C ASP A 288 -13.82 9.28 17.95
N CYS A 289 -13.32 8.05 17.91
CA CYS A 289 -12.02 7.65 18.43
C CYS A 289 -11.10 7.16 17.30
N TYR A 290 -9.84 7.54 17.36
CA TYR A 290 -8.86 7.17 16.37
C TYR A 290 -7.56 6.70 17.07
N LYS A 291 -7.20 5.44 16.90
CA LYS A 291 -5.96 4.87 17.40
C LYS A 291 -5.00 4.69 16.22
N ILE A 292 -3.77 5.20 16.35
CA ILE A 292 -2.75 5.10 15.32
C ILE A 292 -1.55 4.31 15.84
N ASP A 293 -1.04 3.40 15.01
CA ASP A 293 0.22 2.71 15.24
C ASP A 293 1.37 3.56 14.71
N LEU A 294 2.08 4.27 15.60
CA LEU A 294 3.37 4.90 15.28
C LEU A 294 4.48 3.88 15.56
N LYS A 295 4.91 3.18 14.51
CA LYS A 295 5.75 1.98 14.64
C LYS A 295 7.23 2.28 14.85
N THR A 296 7.73 3.40 14.36
CA THR A 296 9.14 3.83 14.44
C THR A 296 9.24 5.33 14.19
N PHE A 297 10.35 5.94 14.53
CA PHE A 297 10.65 7.35 14.22
C PHE A 297 11.80 7.49 13.22
N GLN A 298 12.05 6.43 12.44
CA GLN A 298 13.14 6.33 11.47
C GLN A 298 12.55 6.13 10.05
N ASP A 299 12.91 7.02 9.12
CA ASP A 299 12.48 6.89 7.70
C ASP A 299 12.89 5.54 7.10
N LYS A 300 14.11 5.08 7.40
CA LYS A 300 14.60 3.78 6.95
C LYS A 300 13.68 2.63 7.38
N ASN A 301 13.27 2.62 8.64
CA ASN A 301 12.41 1.58 9.20
C ASN A 301 10.99 1.66 8.62
N TYR A 302 10.46 2.88 8.42
CA TYR A 302 9.18 3.05 7.72
C TYR A 302 9.25 2.60 6.26
N GLY A 303 10.39 2.77 5.59
CA GLY A 303 10.62 2.23 4.24
C GLY A 303 10.50 0.70 4.21
N VAL A 304 11.06 0.00 5.21
CA VAL A 304 10.91 -1.46 5.37
C VAL A 304 9.44 -1.85 5.62
N LEU A 305 8.69 -1.02 6.35
CA LEU A 305 7.26 -1.24 6.62
C LEU A 305 6.33 -0.81 5.45
N GLY A 306 6.89 -0.35 4.33
CA GLY A 306 6.12 0.06 3.15
C GLY A 306 5.37 1.38 3.32
N ALA A 307 5.83 2.28 4.21
CA ALA A 307 5.20 3.56 4.47
C ALA A 307 6.23 4.71 4.53
N VAL A 308 5.76 5.94 4.69
CA VAL A 308 6.57 7.16 4.77
C VAL A 308 6.34 7.84 6.10
N LEU A 309 7.38 7.97 6.93
CA LEU A 309 7.29 8.51 8.29
C LEU A 309 6.60 9.90 8.30
N SER A 310 7.03 10.82 7.45
CA SER A 310 6.48 12.18 7.43
C SER A 310 4.97 12.20 7.18
N LYS A 311 4.43 11.23 6.40
CA LYS A 311 2.99 11.12 6.14
C LYS A 311 2.21 10.59 7.34
N ILE A 312 2.81 9.67 8.08
CA ILE A 312 2.20 9.20 9.33
C ILE A 312 2.18 10.32 10.39
N LEU A 313 3.27 11.06 10.53
CA LEU A 313 3.32 12.19 11.46
C LEU A 313 2.32 13.29 11.09
N GLU A 314 2.19 13.62 9.81
CA GLU A 314 1.16 14.52 9.28
C GLU A 314 -0.25 14.00 9.60
N GLY A 315 -0.51 12.71 9.36
CA GLY A 315 -1.79 12.06 9.67
C GLY A 315 -2.16 12.14 11.16
N ILE A 316 -1.20 11.90 12.07
CA ILE A 316 -1.38 12.02 13.52
C ILE A 316 -1.79 13.46 13.89
N ALA A 317 -1.08 14.46 13.37
CA ALA A 317 -1.38 15.86 13.62
C ALA A 317 -2.77 16.26 13.09
N LEU A 318 -3.13 15.80 11.88
CA LEU A 318 -4.45 16.04 11.28
C LEU A 318 -5.59 15.42 12.08
N VAL A 319 -5.43 14.18 12.56
CA VAL A 319 -6.44 13.51 13.39
C VAL A 319 -6.70 14.31 14.67
N HIS A 320 -5.65 14.80 15.33
CA HIS A 320 -5.80 15.65 16.51
C HIS A 320 -6.44 17.01 16.15
N GLU A 321 -5.97 17.67 15.10
CA GLU A 321 -6.51 18.97 14.62
C GLU A 321 -8.01 18.90 14.32
N LEU A 322 -8.46 17.80 13.71
CA LEU A 322 -9.87 17.60 13.37
C LEU A 322 -10.75 17.17 14.56
N GLY A 323 -10.17 17.06 15.76
CA GLY A 323 -10.89 16.84 17.01
C GLY A 323 -11.36 15.40 17.22
N PHE A 324 -10.72 14.40 16.64
CA PHE A 324 -10.93 13.00 17.07
C PHE A 324 -10.28 12.76 18.43
N TRP A 325 -10.83 11.85 19.24
CA TRP A 325 -10.11 11.32 20.36
C TRP A 325 -8.97 10.44 19.85
N LEU A 326 -7.74 10.88 20.03
CA LEU A 326 -6.54 10.24 19.48
C LEU A 326 -5.77 9.49 20.55
N GLU A 327 -5.40 8.24 20.25
CA GLU A 327 -4.45 7.45 21.02
C GLU A 327 -3.35 6.89 20.12
N ILE A 328 -2.13 6.82 20.59
CA ILE A 328 -0.99 6.30 19.84
C ILE A 328 -0.49 5.01 20.46
N VAL A 329 -0.19 4.03 19.61
CA VAL A 329 0.42 2.75 20.02
C VAL A 329 1.76 2.60 19.32
N THR A 330 2.78 2.19 20.07
CA THR A 330 4.06 1.74 19.55
C THR A 330 4.34 0.33 20.03
N LEU A 331 4.35 -0.63 19.08
CA LEU A 331 4.87 -1.96 19.35
C LEU A 331 6.39 -1.85 19.46
N VAL A 332 6.91 -2.00 20.64
CA VAL A 332 8.36 -1.90 20.91
C VAL A 332 9.01 -3.23 20.54
N VAL A 333 9.90 -3.20 19.56
CA VAL A 333 10.57 -4.39 19.01
C VAL A 333 12.07 -4.27 19.27
N PRO A 334 12.68 -5.23 19.99
CA PRO A 334 14.11 -5.18 20.30
C PRO A 334 14.99 -5.05 19.05
N GLY A 335 15.92 -4.11 19.09
CA GLY A 335 16.85 -3.85 17.99
C GLY A 335 16.26 -3.13 16.78
N PHE A 336 14.95 -2.84 16.78
CA PHE A 336 14.30 -2.14 15.68
C PHE A 336 13.91 -0.70 16.04
N ASN A 337 13.19 -0.48 17.15
CA ASN A 337 12.69 0.81 17.58
C ASN A 337 12.75 1.03 19.09
N ASP A 338 13.54 0.23 19.83
CA ASP A 338 13.60 0.22 21.29
C ASP A 338 14.73 1.09 21.87
N SER A 339 15.43 1.87 21.04
CA SER A 339 16.48 2.77 21.55
C SER A 339 15.88 3.95 22.32
N ASP A 340 16.57 4.38 23.39
CA ASP A 340 16.14 5.51 24.21
C ASP A 340 15.97 6.80 23.40
N GLU A 341 16.83 7.01 22.42
CA GLU A 341 16.77 8.20 21.56
C GLU A 341 15.50 8.20 20.71
N GLU A 342 15.17 7.06 20.06
CA GLU A 342 13.99 6.95 19.22
C GLU A 342 12.70 7.06 20.04
N LEU A 343 12.62 6.36 21.17
CA LEU A 343 11.48 6.47 22.09
C LEU A 343 11.28 7.91 22.58
N ARG A 344 12.38 8.65 22.85
CA ARG A 344 12.34 10.06 23.22
C ARG A 344 11.86 10.96 22.06
N GLN A 345 12.25 10.65 20.84
CA GLN A 345 11.78 11.38 19.64
C GLN A 345 10.27 11.20 19.46
N ILE A 346 9.75 9.96 19.58
CA ILE A 346 8.31 9.68 19.56
C ILE A 346 7.60 10.49 20.64
N ALA A 347 8.04 10.39 21.89
CA ALA A 347 7.42 11.07 23.03
C ALA A 347 7.41 12.61 22.85
N LYS A 348 8.51 13.21 22.43
CA LYS A 348 8.62 14.65 22.16
C LYS A 348 7.68 15.10 21.02
N PHE A 349 7.57 14.29 19.97
CA PHE A 349 6.64 14.58 18.89
C PHE A 349 5.19 14.59 19.40
N LEU A 350 4.80 13.60 20.20
CA LEU A 350 3.45 13.53 20.75
C LEU A 350 3.17 14.72 21.67
N VAL A 351 4.12 15.07 22.56
CA VAL A 351 4.01 16.25 23.46
C VAL A 351 3.86 17.53 22.64
N SER A 352 4.54 17.65 21.50
CA SER A 352 4.45 18.85 20.64
C SER A 352 3.04 19.07 20.04
N ILE A 353 2.24 18.00 19.96
CA ILE A 353 0.82 18.07 19.54
C ILE A 353 -0.06 18.27 20.77
N SER A 354 0.03 17.39 21.76
CA SER A 354 -0.66 17.51 23.04
C SER A 354 -0.06 16.56 24.07
N PRO A 355 0.24 17.03 25.29
CA PRO A 355 0.69 16.17 26.39
C PRO A 355 -0.40 15.20 26.87
N ASP A 356 -1.64 15.41 26.46
CA ASP A 356 -2.80 14.61 26.85
C ASP A 356 -3.06 13.41 25.92
N ILE A 357 -2.30 13.25 24.83
CA ILE A 357 -2.40 12.09 23.94
C ILE A 357 -1.90 10.86 24.70
N PRO A 358 -2.74 9.84 24.89
CA PRO A 358 -2.29 8.58 25.48
C PRO A 358 -1.32 7.86 24.56
N TRP A 359 -0.17 7.47 25.10
CA TRP A 359 0.83 6.68 24.39
C TRP A 359 0.92 5.27 24.99
N HIS A 360 0.61 4.27 24.17
CA HIS A 360 0.67 2.86 24.55
C HIS A 360 1.95 2.26 24.01
N VAL A 361 2.89 1.87 24.88
CA VAL A 361 4.08 1.10 24.54
C VAL A 361 3.82 -0.37 24.80
N THR A 362 3.77 -1.18 23.76
CA THR A 362 3.34 -2.58 23.85
C THR A 362 4.47 -3.53 23.52
N ALA A 363 4.52 -4.67 24.20
CA ALA A 363 5.53 -5.69 23.97
C ALA A 363 5.32 -6.42 22.65
N PHE A 364 6.38 -6.57 21.89
CA PHE A 364 6.47 -7.54 20.80
C PHE A 364 6.63 -8.95 21.36
N HIS A 365 5.99 -9.92 20.72
CA HIS A 365 6.25 -11.34 20.90
C HIS A 365 6.44 -12.03 19.57
N LYS A 366 7.26 -13.07 19.56
CA LYS A 366 7.48 -13.92 18.38
C LYS A 366 6.16 -14.57 17.96
N ASP A 367 5.84 -14.49 16.68
CA ASP A 367 4.62 -15.11 16.13
C ASP A 367 4.82 -15.49 14.67
N TYR A 368 4.08 -16.48 14.20
CA TYR A 368 4.09 -17.00 12.84
C TYR A 368 5.53 -17.31 12.36
N LYS A 369 5.99 -16.67 11.29
CA LYS A 369 7.35 -16.84 10.73
C LYS A 369 8.40 -15.94 11.40
N MET A 370 8.00 -14.99 12.23
CA MET A 370 8.92 -14.06 12.87
C MET A 370 9.48 -14.68 14.15
N THR A 371 10.63 -15.33 14.04
CA THR A 371 11.32 -16.04 15.12
C THR A 371 12.45 -15.24 15.77
N ASP A 372 12.73 -14.06 15.24
CA ASP A 372 13.75 -13.09 15.67
C ASP A 372 13.21 -11.68 15.46
N PRO A 373 13.47 -10.69 16.35
CA PRO A 373 14.21 -10.79 17.62
C PRO A 373 13.44 -11.50 18.75
N ASP A 374 14.07 -11.58 19.94
CA ASP A 374 13.40 -12.08 21.15
C ASP A 374 12.24 -11.19 21.59
N ASN A 375 11.34 -11.75 22.41
CA ASN A 375 10.21 -11.01 22.97
C ASN A 375 10.69 -9.80 23.76
N THR A 376 9.93 -8.72 23.72
CA THR A 376 10.25 -7.49 24.47
C THR A 376 10.13 -7.75 25.97
N PRO A 377 11.20 -7.55 26.75
CA PRO A 377 11.14 -7.70 28.21
C PRO A 377 10.38 -6.55 28.89
N ALA A 378 9.84 -6.81 30.06
CA ALA A 378 9.05 -5.85 30.83
C ALA A 378 9.85 -4.56 31.16
N GLU A 379 11.14 -4.70 31.44
CA GLU A 379 12.04 -3.60 31.76
C GLU A 379 12.15 -2.60 30.60
N THR A 380 12.12 -3.08 29.36
CA THR A 380 12.12 -2.23 28.15
C THR A 380 10.85 -1.38 28.10
N LEU A 381 9.69 -1.96 28.41
CA LEU A 381 8.42 -1.20 28.43
C LEU A 381 8.37 -0.21 29.60
N ILE A 382 8.86 -0.58 30.77
CA ILE A 382 8.97 0.32 31.93
C ILE A 382 9.85 1.51 31.59
N ARG A 383 11.00 1.27 30.96
CA ARG A 383 11.92 2.30 30.48
C ARG A 383 11.26 3.21 29.44
N ALA A 384 10.57 2.63 28.48
CA ALA A 384 9.85 3.39 27.44
C ALA A 384 8.75 4.28 28.07
N ALA A 385 7.99 3.76 29.02
CA ALA A 385 6.98 4.52 29.74
C ALA A 385 7.61 5.68 30.53
N GLN A 386 8.73 5.46 31.22
CA GLN A 386 9.44 6.50 31.94
C GLN A 386 9.93 7.60 31.00
N ILE A 387 10.50 7.25 29.84
CA ILE A 387 10.89 8.20 28.80
C ILE A 387 9.71 9.08 28.36
N GLY A 388 8.52 8.47 28.20
CA GLY A 388 7.32 9.21 27.84
C GLY A 388 6.90 10.23 28.92
N TYR A 389 6.90 9.84 30.18
CA TYR A 389 6.62 10.75 31.30
C TYR A 389 7.68 11.85 31.44
N ASP A 390 8.97 11.51 31.31
CA ASP A 390 10.08 12.48 31.37
C ASP A 390 10.04 13.49 30.21
N ALA A 391 9.51 13.09 29.07
CA ALA A 391 9.25 13.99 27.94
C ALA A 391 8.07 14.94 28.15
N GLY A 392 7.18 14.65 29.10
CA GLY A 392 6.03 15.49 29.46
C GLY A 392 4.67 14.93 29.10
N LEU A 393 4.54 13.66 28.64
CA LEU A 393 3.25 13.03 28.43
C LEU A 393 2.54 12.78 29.79
N HIS A 394 1.25 13.05 29.83
CA HIS A 394 0.44 12.81 31.01
C HIS A 394 -0.05 11.37 31.14
N PHE A 395 -0.15 10.65 30.03
CA PHE A 395 -0.73 9.30 29.97
C PHE A 395 0.17 8.39 29.13
N VAL A 396 0.89 7.49 29.77
CA VAL A 396 1.69 6.46 29.11
C VAL A 396 1.32 5.11 29.70
N TYR A 397 0.99 4.17 28.84
CA TYR A 397 0.54 2.84 29.22
C TYR A 397 1.42 1.76 28.62
N THR A 398 1.70 0.73 29.40
CA THR A 398 2.35 -0.49 28.91
C THR A 398 1.30 -1.55 28.57
N GLY A 399 1.55 -2.35 27.52
CA GLY A 399 0.61 -3.39 27.06
C GLY A 399 1.30 -4.69 26.67
N ASN A 400 0.51 -5.73 26.46
CA ASN A 400 0.88 -7.10 26.09
C ASN A 400 1.67 -7.89 27.14
N LEU A 401 1.91 -7.34 28.35
CA LEU A 401 2.53 -8.02 29.50
C LEU A 401 1.72 -7.78 30.78
N PRO A 402 0.50 -8.36 30.89
CA PRO A 402 -0.41 -8.09 32.01
C PRO A 402 0.24 -8.41 33.37
N GLY A 403 0.20 -7.43 34.29
CA GLY A 403 0.74 -7.57 35.67
C GLY A 403 2.25 -7.49 35.79
N MET A 404 3.00 -7.40 34.68
CA MET A 404 4.47 -7.41 34.71
C MET A 404 5.08 -6.01 34.77
N THR A 405 4.32 -4.97 34.47
CA THR A 405 4.82 -3.60 34.38
C THR A 405 4.29 -2.67 35.46
N GLY A 406 3.56 -3.23 36.42
CA GLY A 406 3.13 -2.57 37.64
C GLY A 406 2.24 -1.35 37.37
N ARG A 407 2.64 -0.19 37.94
CA ARG A 407 1.84 1.04 37.84
C ARG A 407 1.57 1.53 36.41
N TYR A 408 2.34 1.13 35.44
CA TYR A 408 2.26 1.64 34.07
C TYR A 408 1.09 1.06 33.24
N GLU A 409 0.33 0.11 33.81
CA GLU A 409 -0.96 -0.33 33.24
C GLU A 409 -2.14 0.58 33.66
N ASN A 410 -1.95 1.38 34.70
CA ASN A 410 -3.00 2.13 35.39
C ASN A 410 -3.08 3.59 34.95
N THR A 411 -4.25 4.22 35.14
CA THR A 411 -4.41 5.67 34.94
C THR A 411 -4.27 6.42 36.24
N TYR A 412 -3.40 7.42 36.26
CA TYR A 412 -3.22 8.33 37.38
C TYR A 412 -3.61 9.75 37.00
N CYS A 413 -4.07 10.52 37.97
CA CYS A 413 -4.37 11.94 37.80
C CYS A 413 -3.08 12.72 37.55
N PRO A 414 -2.92 13.43 36.42
CA PRO A 414 -1.69 14.21 36.17
C PRO A 414 -1.55 15.44 37.08
N GLY A 415 -2.62 15.80 37.82
CA GLY A 415 -2.57 16.93 38.76
C GLY A 415 -2.17 16.55 40.19
N CYS A 416 -2.69 15.43 40.71
CA CYS A 416 -2.46 15.06 42.11
C CYS A 416 -1.88 13.64 42.30
N GLY A 417 -1.61 12.90 41.25
CA GLY A 417 -1.05 11.55 41.30
C GLY A 417 -1.99 10.45 41.79
N ALA A 418 -3.28 10.75 42.05
CA ALA A 418 -4.24 9.76 42.52
C ALA A 418 -4.47 8.66 41.49
N LEU A 419 -4.55 7.39 41.95
CA LEU A 419 -4.94 6.26 41.10
C LEU A 419 -6.45 6.41 40.75
N LEU A 420 -6.72 6.54 39.44
CA LEU A 420 -8.06 6.76 38.90
C LEU A 420 -8.65 5.48 38.31
N ILE A 421 -7.88 4.76 37.48
CA ILE A 421 -8.32 3.49 36.88
C ILE A 421 -7.24 2.45 37.11
N GLU A 422 -7.60 1.36 37.75
CA GLU A 422 -6.74 0.21 37.98
C GLU A 422 -7.04 -0.87 36.95
N ARG A 423 -5.99 -1.42 36.33
CA ARG A 423 -6.11 -2.44 35.28
C ARG A 423 -5.20 -3.62 35.53
N TYR A 424 -5.62 -4.75 34.99
CA TYR A 424 -4.80 -5.93 34.78
C TYR A 424 -5.04 -6.37 33.31
N GLY A 425 -4.11 -6.07 32.41
CA GLY A 425 -4.32 -6.21 30.99
C GLY A 425 -5.55 -5.43 30.50
N PHE A 426 -6.52 -6.13 29.91
CA PHE A 426 -7.78 -5.53 29.45
C PHE A 426 -8.86 -5.44 30.55
N ALA A 427 -8.65 -6.07 31.69
CA ALA A 427 -9.64 -6.03 32.78
C ALA A 427 -9.49 -4.73 33.57
N ILE A 428 -10.61 -4.00 33.75
CA ILE A 428 -10.71 -2.85 34.64
C ILE A 428 -11.09 -3.38 36.03
N LEU A 429 -10.13 -3.32 36.96
CA LEU A 429 -10.35 -3.76 38.34
C LEU A 429 -11.08 -2.69 39.14
N GLN A 430 -10.80 -1.43 38.92
CA GLN A 430 -11.44 -0.29 39.56
C GLN A 430 -11.46 0.93 38.66
N ASN A 431 -12.57 1.67 38.64
CA ASN A 431 -12.69 3.00 38.03
C ASN A 431 -13.25 3.98 39.07
N LYS A 432 -12.46 4.97 39.46
CA LYS A 432 -12.78 5.99 40.47
C LYS A 432 -13.24 7.31 39.87
N LEU A 433 -13.17 7.47 38.52
CA LEU A 433 -13.61 8.71 37.88
C LEU A 433 -15.06 9.02 38.21
N ARG A 434 -15.35 10.32 38.40
CA ARG A 434 -16.72 10.84 38.58
C ARG A 434 -16.98 11.85 37.48
N ASP A 435 -17.89 11.54 36.57
CA ASP A 435 -18.20 12.40 35.39
C ASP A 435 -16.94 12.84 34.60
N GLY A 436 -16.00 11.92 34.44
CA GLY A 436 -14.73 12.19 33.74
C GLY A 436 -13.70 13.03 34.53
N CYS A 437 -13.96 13.26 35.85
CA CYS A 437 -13.10 14.05 36.71
C CYS A 437 -12.41 13.21 37.81
N CYS A 438 -11.21 13.67 38.22
CA CYS A 438 -10.54 13.13 39.40
C CYS A 438 -11.35 13.39 40.67
N PRO A 439 -11.73 12.39 41.46
CA PRO A 439 -12.51 12.61 42.65
C PRO A 439 -11.73 13.30 43.78
N GLN A 440 -10.40 13.32 43.70
CA GLN A 440 -9.54 13.91 44.74
C GLN A 440 -9.29 15.41 44.54
N CYS A 441 -9.01 15.84 43.28
CA CYS A 441 -8.66 17.24 43.01
C CYS A 441 -9.59 17.95 42.02
N GLY A 442 -10.65 17.26 41.52
CA GLY A 442 -11.61 17.84 40.58
C GLY A 442 -11.13 18.03 39.15
N ARG A 443 -9.87 17.74 38.85
CA ARG A 443 -9.30 17.93 37.49
C ARG A 443 -10.08 17.04 36.50
N ALA A 444 -10.52 17.65 35.39
CA ALA A 444 -11.07 16.92 34.25
C ALA A 444 -9.96 16.06 33.62
N ILE A 445 -10.27 14.80 33.39
CA ILE A 445 -9.36 13.83 32.76
C ILE A 445 -9.74 13.73 31.30
N PRO A 446 -8.82 14.02 30.37
CA PRO A 446 -9.05 13.86 28.95
C PRO A 446 -9.51 12.44 28.61
N GLY A 447 -10.53 12.32 27.74
CA GLY A 447 -11.11 11.04 27.36
C GLY A 447 -12.57 11.16 26.91
N VAL A 448 -13.13 10.05 26.46
CA VAL A 448 -14.56 9.94 26.14
C VAL A 448 -15.23 9.12 27.25
N TRP A 449 -15.89 9.79 28.18
CA TRP A 449 -16.41 9.19 29.43
C TRP A 449 -17.93 9.01 29.49
N LYS A 450 -18.67 9.65 28.57
CA LYS A 450 -20.12 9.51 28.46
C LYS A 450 -20.44 8.76 27.17
N ILE A 451 -21.18 7.66 27.36
CA ILE A 451 -21.73 6.85 26.28
C ILE A 451 -23.25 6.97 26.39
#